data_243f2556f1253e7486eef863f20b89af
#
_entry.id   243f2556f1253e7486eef863f20b89af
#
_cell.length_a   1.000
_cell.length_b   1.000
_cell.length_c   1.000
_cell.angle_alpha   90.00
_cell.angle_beta   90.00
_cell.angle_gamma   90.00
#
_symmetry.space_group_name_H-M   'P 1'
#
loop_
_entity.id
_entity.type
_entity.pdbx_description
1 polymer ?
#
loop_
_entity_poly.entity_id
_entity_poly.type
_entity_poly.pdbx_seq_one_letter_code
_entity_poly.pdbx_strand_id
1 'polypeptide(L)'
;MPLPPIEQTDAVPEVRAVYDDIKATRDVPDVNNFWKMIAHHPPTLARTWDSLKEVMAPGALDPLVKEMIFVAVSVTNNCQYCIRSHEAAARRLGMTDAQFGELMAVVGMANETNRLAVGYQVEQDERLK
;
A
#
# COMPACT_ATOMS: atom_id res chain seq x y z
N MET A 1 -0.18 -11.27 -22.57
CA MET A 1 1.06 -10.54 -22.25
C MET A 1 0.74 -9.28 -21.48
N PRO A 2 1.37 -9.06 -20.34
CA PRO A 2 1.22 -7.77 -19.67
C PRO A 2 1.80 -6.65 -20.55
N LEU A 3 1.25 -5.45 -20.39
CA LEU A 3 1.79 -4.28 -21.05
C LEU A 3 3.22 -3.99 -20.56
N PRO A 4 4.10 -3.44 -21.39
CA PRO A 4 5.41 -3.01 -20.92
C PRO A 4 5.28 -1.81 -19.98
N PRO A 5 6.18 -1.69 -18.99
CA PRO A 5 6.20 -0.50 -18.13
C PRO A 5 6.55 0.74 -18.98
N ILE A 6 5.92 1.87 -18.67
CA ILE A 6 6.28 3.15 -19.29
C ILE A 6 7.46 3.73 -18.53
N GLU A 7 8.63 3.64 -19.16
CA GLU A 7 9.85 4.19 -18.58
C GLU A 7 9.85 5.73 -18.61
N GLN A 8 10.63 6.33 -17.75
CA GLN A 8 10.73 7.78 -17.62
C GLN A 8 11.08 8.46 -18.97
N THR A 9 11.94 7.81 -19.75
CA THR A 9 12.37 8.31 -21.07
C THR A 9 11.25 8.32 -22.12
N ASP A 10 10.25 7.45 -21.95
CA ASP A 10 9.15 7.27 -22.91
C ASP A 10 7.86 7.97 -22.43
N ALA A 11 7.90 8.55 -21.23
CA ALA A 11 6.72 9.15 -20.62
C ALA A 11 6.32 10.46 -21.33
N VAL A 12 5.02 10.58 -21.62
CA VAL A 12 4.45 11.86 -22.10
C VAL A 12 4.55 12.92 -20.99
N PRO A 13 4.50 14.23 -21.32
CA PRO A 13 4.74 15.28 -20.33
C PRO A 13 3.87 15.20 -19.07
N GLU A 14 2.59 14.87 -19.20
CA GLU A 14 1.68 14.74 -18.06
C GLU A 14 2.05 13.58 -17.12
N VAL A 15 2.53 12.45 -17.68
CA VAL A 15 3.03 11.30 -16.90
C VAL A 15 4.36 11.65 -16.24
N ARG A 16 5.26 12.30 -16.98
CA ARG A 16 6.55 12.72 -16.46
C ARG A 16 6.42 13.66 -15.28
N ALA A 17 5.47 14.59 -15.33
CA ALA A 17 5.21 15.51 -14.22
C ALA A 17 4.83 14.75 -12.93
N VAL A 18 4.01 13.70 -13.03
CA VAL A 18 3.67 12.84 -11.89
C VAL A 18 4.88 12.07 -11.41
N TYR A 19 5.68 11.49 -12.30
CA TYR A 19 6.91 10.79 -11.94
C TYR A 19 7.88 11.70 -11.19
N ASP A 20 8.04 12.93 -11.65
CA ASP A 20 8.91 13.91 -11.00
C ASP A 20 8.44 14.23 -9.59
N ASP A 21 7.13 14.37 -9.37
CA ASP A 21 6.55 14.61 -8.05
C ASP A 21 6.74 13.40 -7.12
N ILE A 22 6.53 12.17 -7.62
CA ILE A 22 6.80 10.95 -6.85
C ILE A 22 8.26 10.88 -6.41
N LYS A 23 9.19 11.10 -7.34
CA LYS A 23 10.62 11.05 -7.06
C LYS A 23 11.03 12.10 -6.03
N ALA A 24 10.54 13.31 -6.18
CA ALA A 24 10.83 14.40 -5.25
C ALA A 24 10.24 14.13 -3.85
N THR A 25 9.00 13.67 -3.79
CA THR A 25 8.30 13.40 -2.52
C THR A 25 8.93 12.24 -1.75
N ARG A 26 9.38 11.20 -2.46
CA ARG A 26 9.94 9.98 -1.85
C ARG A 26 11.48 9.97 -1.77
N ASP A 27 12.12 10.97 -2.35
CA ASP A 27 13.58 11.05 -2.45
C ASP A 27 14.18 9.77 -3.08
N VAL A 28 13.69 9.42 -4.26
CA VAL A 28 14.12 8.25 -5.02
C VAL A 28 14.52 8.64 -6.44
N PRO A 29 15.46 7.89 -7.07
CA PRO A 29 15.94 8.20 -8.43
C PRO A 29 14.97 7.79 -9.53
N ASP A 30 14.05 6.88 -9.26
CA ASP A 30 13.06 6.38 -10.21
C ASP A 30 11.78 5.99 -9.48
N VAL A 31 10.69 5.87 -10.22
CA VAL A 31 9.40 5.42 -9.71
C VAL A 31 9.32 3.89 -9.73
N ASN A 32 8.54 3.32 -8.82
CA ASN A 32 8.30 1.89 -8.79
C ASN A 32 7.47 1.41 -9.99
N ASN A 33 7.60 0.14 -10.32
CA ASN A 33 6.91 -0.47 -11.46
C ASN A 33 5.39 -0.29 -11.44
N PHE A 34 4.77 -0.26 -10.26
CA PHE A 34 3.34 0.02 -10.14
C PHE A 34 2.94 1.30 -10.87
N TRP A 35 3.68 2.38 -10.65
CA TRP A 35 3.43 3.67 -11.30
C TRP A 35 3.64 3.62 -12.80
N LYS A 36 4.69 2.89 -13.24
CA LYS A 36 5.00 2.70 -14.66
C LYS A 36 3.90 1.93 -15.39
N MET A 37 3.22 1.03 -14.68
CA MET A 37 2.12 0.26 -15.27
C MET A 37 0.82 1.06 -15.36
N ILE A 38 0.42 1.74 -14.29
CA ILE A 38 -0.82 2.54 -14.33
C ILE A 38 -0.67 3.84 -15.14
N ALA A 39 0.55 4.20 -15.51
CA ALA A 39 0.83 5.30 -16.44
C ALA A 39 0.26 5.08 -17.84
N HIS A 40 -0.14 3.84 -18.17
CA HIS A 40 -0.89 3.56 -19.41
C HIS A 40 -2.24 4.30 -19.46
N HIS A 41 -2.75 4.75 -18.33
CA HIS A 41 -3.89 5.65 -18.25
C HIS A 41 -3.52 6.84 -17.36
N PRO A 42 -3.03 7.93 -17.95
CA PRO A 42 -2.52 9.08 -17.20
C PRO A 42 -3.48 9.64 -16.14
N PRO A 43 -4.81 9.73 -16.37
CA PRO A 43 -5.73 10.17 -15.32
C PRO A 43 -5.75 9.25 -14.09
N THR A 44 -5.62 7.94 -14.29
CA THR A 44 -5.52 6.99 -13.17
C THR A 44 -4.23 7.19 -12.40
N LEU A 45 -3.10 7.35 -13.10
CA LEU A 45 -1.81 7.62 -12.47
C LEU A 45 -1.89 8.87 -11.57
N ALA A 46 -2.35 9.99 -12.11
CA ALA A 46 -2.43 11.24 -11.38
C ALA A 46 -3.33 11.14 -10.15
N ARG A 47 -4.54 10.61 -10.34
CA ARG A 47 -5.51 10.46 -9.25
C ARG A 47 -5.00 9.52 -8.15
N THR A 48 -4.40 8.40 -8.53
CA THR A 48 -3.90 7.42 -7.58
C THR A 48 -2.74 7.99 -6.76
N TRP A 49 -1.81 8.69 -7.42
CA TRP A 49 -0.70 9.32 -6.70
C TRP A 49 -1.17 10.43 -5.76
N ASP A 50 -2.04 11.31 -6.21
CA ASP A 50 -2.55 12.39 -5.37
C ASP A 50 -3.27 11.85 -4.14
N SER A 51 -4.10 10.81 -4.32
CA SER A 51 -4.81 10.16 -3.22
C SER A 51 -3.86 9.46 -2.25
N LEU A 52 -2.90 8.69 -2.77
CA LEU A 52 -1.95 7.97 -1.93
C LEU A 52 -1.06 8.94 -1.13
N LYS A 53 -0.58 9.99 -1.78
CA LYS A 53 0.24 11.02 -1.14
C LYS A 53 -0.50 11.68 0.03
N GLU A 54 -1.77 12.01 -0.16
CA GLU A 54 -2.61 12.59 0.87
C GLU A 54 -2.87 11.61 2.03
N VAL A 55 -3.29 10.38 1.70
CA VAL A 55 -3.64 9.37 2.70
C VAL A 55 -2.45 8.95 3.54
N MET A 56 -1.26 8.84 2.94
CA MET A 56 -0.06 8.37 3.63
C MET A 56 0.74 9.49 4.32
N ALA A 57 0.35 10.74 4.13
CA ALA A 57 0.99 11.87 4.82
C ALA A 57 0.80 11.76 6.35
N PRO A 58 1.71 12.33 7.16
CA PRO A 58 1.55 12.37 8.62
C PRO A 58 0.20 13.00 9.01
N GLY A 59 -0.49 12.37 9.95
CA GLY A 59 -1.79 12.81 10.43
C GLY A 59 -2.06 12.28 11.82
N ALA A 60 -3.33 11.99 12.13
CA ALA A 60 -3.71 11.39 13.42
C ALA A 60 -3.03 10.02 13.64
N LEU A 61 -2.77 9.28 12.56
CA LEU A 61 -2.00 8.05 12.61
C LEU A 61 -0.55 8.34 12.18
N ASP A 62 0.39 7.73 12.87
CA ASP A 62 1.80 7.78 12.54
C ASP A 62 2.06 7.12 11.18
N PRO A 63 2.98 7.65 10.35
CA PRO A 63 3.32 7.03 9.07
C PRO A 63 3.70 5.55 9.14
N LEU A 64 4.44 5.13 10.16
CA LEU A 64 4.76 3.72 10.35
C LEU A 64 3.50 2.87 10.56
N VAL A 65 2.56 3.36 11.37
CA VAL A 65 1.27 2.68 11.58
C VAL A 65 0.52 2.55 10.27
N LYS A 66 0.48 3.60 9.45
CA LYS A 66 -0.16 3.57 8.12
C LYS A 66 0.46 2.51 7.21
N GLU A 67 1.79 2.41 7.18
CA GLU A 67 2.48 1.38 6.39
C GLU A 67 2.18 -0.04 6.91
N MET A 68 2.13 -0.23 8.24
CA MET A 68 1.79 -1.52 8.82
C MET A 68 0.35 -1.93 8.51
N ILE A 69 -0.60 -0.98 8.51
CA ILE A 69 -1.97 -1.22 8.08
C ILE A 69 -2.00 -1.65 6.60
N PHE A 70 -1.23 -0.97 5.76
CA PHE A 70 -1.14 -1.30 4.34
C PHE A 70 -0.61 -2.72 4.13
N VAL A 71 0.43 -3.12 4.86
CA VAL A 71 0.95 -4.49 4.84
C VAL A 71 -0.14 -5.49 5.26
N ALA A 72 -0.84 -5.23 6.35
CA ALA A 72 -1.90 -6.11 6.87
C ALA A 72 -3.02 -6.35 5.84
N VAL A 73 -3.50 -5.28 5.22
CA VAL A 73 -4.53 -5.35 4.17
C VAL A 73 -3.99 -6.09 2.94
N SER A 74 -2.75 -5.82 2.57
CA SER A 74 -2.11 -6.45 1.39
C SER A 74 -1.89 -7.95 1.58
N VAL A 75 -1.53 -8.39 2.78
CA VAL A 75 -1.44 -9.82 3.11
C VAL A 75 -2.81 -10.48 2.98
N THR A 76 -3.83 -9.87 3.55
CA THR A 76 -5.22 -10.38 3.48
C THR A 76 -5.72 -10.47 2.05
N ASN A 77 -5.38 -9.49 1.19
CA ASN A 77 -5.78 -9.46 -0.21
C ASN A 77 -4.82 -10.22 -1.15
N ASN A 78 -3.76 -10.82 -0.60
CA ASN A 78 -2.77 -11.58 -1.36
C ASN A 78 -2.08 -10.75 -2.47
N CYS A 79 -1.78 -9.48 -2.19
CA CYS A 79 -1.05 -8.61 -3.13
C CYS A 79 0.44 -8.67 -2.84
N GLN A 80 1.17 -9.59 -3.49
CA GLN A 80 2.61 -9.79 -3.26
C GLN A 80 3.43 -8.52 -3.51
N TYR A 81 3.10 -7.78 -4.56
CA TYR A 81 3.77 -6.53 -4.87
C TYR A 81 3.57 -5.50 -3.75
N CYS A 82 2.33 -5.34 -3.29
CA CYS A 82 1.98 -4.37 -2.25
C CYS A 82 2.64 -4.73 -0.91
N ILE A 83 2.67 -6.03 -0.55
CA ILE A 83 3.34 -6.50 0.66
C ILE A 83 4.80 -6.05 0.66
N ARG A 84 5.54 -6.36 -0.39
CA ARG A 84 6.97 -6.04 -0.49
C ARG A 84 7.22 -4.53 -0.48
N SER A 85 6.43 -3.78 -1.23
CA SER A 85 6.56 -2.33 -1.33
C SER A 85 6.34 -1.64 0.03
N HIS A 86 5.26 -1.99 0.72
CA HIS A 86 4.91 -1.36 2.00
C HIS A 86 5.71 -1.91 3.19
N GLU A 87 6.14 -3.18 3.15
CA GLU A 87 7.12 -3.68 4.11
C GLU A 87 8.42 -2.90 4.01
N ALA A 88 8.94 -2.69 2.81
CA ALA A 88 10.15 -1.91 2.60
C ALA A 88 9.98 -0.47 3.12
N ALA A 89 8.84 0.15 2.89
CA ALA A 89 8.55 1.48 3.41
C ALA A 89 8.48 1.50 4.94
N ALA A 90 7.82 0.51 5.55
CA ALA A 90 7.74 0.36 7.00
C ALA A 90 9.15 0.15 7.62
N ARG A 91 9.99 -0.64 6.96
CA ARG A 91 11.38 -0.84 7.41
C ARG A 91 12.18 0.47 7.40
N ARG A 92 12.03 1.27 6.37
CA ARG A 92 12.68 2.60 6.33
C ARG A 92 12.20 3.52 7.45
N LEU A 93 10.98 3.35 7.91
CA LEU A 93 10.41 4.08 9.05
C LEU A 93 10.73 3.44 10.41
N GLY A 94 11.54 2.38 10.43
CA GLY A 94 12.05 1.78 11.66
C GLY A 94 11.35 0.52 12.13
N MET A 95 10.49 -0.11 11.32
CA MET A 95 9.87 -1.39 11.69
C MET A 95 10.94 -2.45 11.93
N THR A 96 10.93 -3.04 13.12
CA THR A 96 11.85 -4.11 13.51
C THR A 96 11.32 -5.49 13.10
N ASP A 97 12.18 -6.50 13.12
CA ASP A 97 11.77 -7.89 12.89
C ASP A 97 10.73 -8.35 13.93
N ALA A 98 10.89 -7.94 15.18
CA ALA A 98 9.93 -8.25 16.23
C ALA A 98 8.56 -7.63 15.94
N GLN A 99 8.52 -6.37 15.52
CA GLN A 99 7.28 -5.70 15.12
C GLN A 99 6.63 -6.37 13.89
N PHE A 100 7.42 -6.74 12.90
CA PHE A 100 6.90 -7.47 11.74
C PHE A 100 6.31 -8.83 12.14
N GLY A 101 6.98 -9.57 13.01
CA GLY A 101 6.48 -10.85 13.53
C GLY A 101 5.15 -10.69 14.27
N GLU A 102 5.03 -9.69 15.13
CA GLU A 102 3.77 -9.40 15.83
C GLU A 102 2.68 -8.94 14.87
N LEU A 103 3.02 -8.13 13.86
CA LEU A 103 2.09 -7.72 12.81
C LEU A 103 1.52 -8.95 12.11
N MET A 104 2.38 -9.90 11.72
CA MET A 104 1.93 -11.13 11.07
C MET A 104 1.07 -12.00 11.99
N ALA A 105 1.39 -12.05 13.28
CA ALA A 105 0.57 -12.77 14.27
C ALA A 105 -0.84 -12.17 14.36
N VAL A 106 -0.96 -10.84 14.39
CA VAL A 106 -2.25 -10.14 14.39
C VAL A 106 -3.02 -10.39 13.10
N VAL A 107 -2.35 -10.28 11.95
CA VAL A 107 -2.98 -10.54 10.63
C VAL A 107 -3.51 -11.97 10.56
N GLY A 108 -2.71 -12.95 10.98
CA GLY A 108 -3.10 -14.36 10.98
C GLY A 108 -4.31 -14.61 11.89
N MET A 109 -4.28 -14.09 13.11
CA MET A 109 -5.37 -14.24 14.07
C MET A 109 -6.65 -13.56 13.60
N ALA A 110 -6.56 -12.34 13.06
CA ALA A 110 -7.71 -11.61 12.55
C ALA A 110 -8.36 -12.34 11.36
N ASN A 111 -7.55 -12.88 10.44
CA ASN A 111 -8.07 -13.65 9.32
C ASN A 111 -8.75 -14.94 9.79
N GLU A 112 -8.20 -15.64 10.78
CA GLU A 112 -8.82 -16.83 11.37
C GLU A 112 -10.17 -16.49 11.99
N THR A 113 -10.20 -15.51 12.89
CA THR A 113 -11.45 -15.14 13.58
C THR A 113 -12.52 -14.59 12.64
N ASN A 114 -12.10 -13.84 11.63
CA ASN A 114 -13.01 -13.38 10.58
C ASN A 114 -13.67 -14.56 9.85
N ARG A 115 -12.88 -15.60 9.51
CA ARG A 115 -13.43 -16.80 8.86
C ARG A 115 -14.37 -17.57 9.76
N LEU A 116 -14.02 -17.70 11.04
CA LEU A 116 -14.88 -18.38 12.01
C LEU A 116 -16.21 -17.62 12.22
N ALA A 117 -16.14 -16.29 12.37
CA ALA A 117 -17.33 -15.47 12.53
C ALA A 117 -18.27 -15.58 11.31
N VAL A 118 -17.71 -15.57 10.10
CA VAL A 118 -18.46 -15.74 8.87
C VAL A 118 -19.08 -17.14 8.79
N GLY A 119 -18.27 -18.19 9.04
CA GLY A 119 -18.71 -19.59 8.95
C GLY A 119 -19.80 -19.94 9.94
N TYR A 120 -19.69 -19.45 11.15
CA TYR A 120 -20.71 -19.66 12.20
C TYR A 120 -21.88 -18.66 12.10
N GLN A 121 -21.85 -17.71 11.16
CA GLN A 121 -22.88 -16.68 11.01
C GLN A 121 -23.18 -15.96 12.34
N VAL A 122 -22.11 -15.56 13.05
CA VAL A 122 -22.22 -14.97 14.39
C VAL A 122 -23.06 -13.70 14.34
N GLU A 123 -24.14 -13.65 15.14
CA GLU A 123 -24.96 -12.46 15.27
C GLU A 123 -24.23 -11.38 16.09
N GLN A 124 -24.45 -10.12 15.71
CA GLN A 124 -23.86 -9.01 16.42
C GLN A 124 -24.47 -8.84 17.81
N ASP A 125 -23.63 -8.75 18.83
CA ASP A 125 -24.06 -8.49 20.20
C ASP A 125 -24.80 -7.15 20.31
N GLU A 126 -25.91 -7.13 21.04
CA GLU A 126 -26.71 -5.90 21.22
C GLU A 126 -25.90 -4.75 21.79
N ARG A 127 -24.94 -5.02 22.71
CA ARG A 127 -24.06 -4.02 23.32
C ARG A 127 -23.09 -3.36 22.34
N LEU A 128 -22.92 -3.92 21.14
CA LEU A 128 -22.00 -3.42 20.11
C LEU A 128 -22.73 -2.68 18.99
N LYS A 129 -24.06 -2.56 19.05
CA LYS A 129 -24.88 -1.88 18.06
C LYS A 129 -24.94 -0.36 18.23
#